data_1bb22436f57539fd530aea97efbebd1d
#
_entry.id   1bb22436f57539fd530aea97efbebd1d
#
_cell.length_a   1.000
_cell.length_b   1.000
_cell.length_c   1.000
_cell.angle_alpha   90.00
_cell.angle_beta   90.00
_cell.angle_gamma   90.00
#
_symmetry.space_group_name_H-M   'P 1'
#
loop_
_entity.id
_entity.type
_entity.pdbx_description
1 polymer ?
#
loop_
_entity_poly.entity_id
_entity_poly.type
_entity_poly.pdbx_seq_one_letter_code
_entity_poly.pdbx_strand_id
1 'polypeptide(L)'
;MPDGSPAAKPRFRLAIIGGGIAGLTLAVALGRFEQARSPIQVDLYESGPEITTVGAGISVWPRTWAVMRALGLYDQLASQAVKAADGKDDDIKPGFVFRKSDWPREGYEFGRVMVPSGSTTMHRAEMVDILVRNIPASCAVHTSKRLVKYTDSGTSYTLHFADGTKATADVIVGADGIKSKTRAAMYDYAHQRECAKKGIVKKEECERCKKAVPKWTGTIAYRYLIPSESLREIEPKHHALECVLIMLACMNIQHIITYPISHGKYLNFVGFVTIPDGEGTVYPHKWVRDAKKEDILSAYSGWEPEVDQMLSCVEKPTIWAIHVMEDLPFSVYGKVAIIGDAVHAMTTHFGAGGGQAIEDAYILGRWLADPQITLSRVPDVLRIYQDVRLPFARKVVRDAGKAGLMYEFNYPGLYDGSPISASSEEQEVDLLKKPLDELGEAIRDLWRWQWEEKVDLQWDVAEARYLEVLKGGRAEKVKEKGEGKTCVIM
;
A
#
# COMPACT_ATOMS: atom_id res chain seq x y z
N MET A 1 -27.98 23.48 -30.91
CA MET A 1 -29.02 22.64 -30.30
C MET A 1 -28.35 21.32 -29.98
N PRO A 2 -28.22 20.87 -28.73
CA PRO A 2 -27.74 19.52 -28.48
C PRO A 2 -28.82 18.54 -28.94
N ASP A 3 -28.38 17.61 -29.77
CA ASP A 3 -29.18 16.53 -30.29
C ASP A 3 -29.82 15.73 -29.13
N GLY A 4 -31.13 15.67 -29.06
CA GLY A 4 -31.91 15.06 -28.00
C GLY A 4 -31.94 13.50 -28.07
N SER A 5 -30.85 12.89 -28.46
CA SER A 5 -30.72 11.44 -28.40
C SER A 5 -30.76 10.98 -26.92
N PRO A 6 -31.61 10.01 -26.55
CA PRO A 6 -31.65 9.53 -25.18
C PRO A 6 -30.29 9.00 -24.78
N ALA A 7 -29.78 9.43 -23.62
CA ALA A 7 -28.52 8.96 -23.08
C ALA A 7 -28.50 7.42 -23.09
N ALA A 8 -27.44 6.83 -23.61
CA ALA A 8 -27.30 5.38 -23.70
C ALA A 8 -27.47 4.75 -22.30
N LYS A 9 -28.31 3.73 -22.20
CA LYS A 9 -28.51 3.02 -20.92
C LYS A 9 -27.17 2.42 -20.47
N PRO A 10 -26.73 2.64 -19.22
CA PRO A 10 -25.48 2.09 -18.73
C PRO A 10 -25.50 0.55 -18.74
N ARG A 11 -24.37 -0.06 -19.04
CA ARG A 11 -24.19 -1.53 -19.01
C ARG A 11 -24.47 -2.08 -17.61
N PHE A 12 -24.02 -1.38 -16.61
CA PHE A 12 -24.26 -1.63 -15.19
C PHE A 12 -23.91 -0.38 -14.35
N ARG A 13 -24.37 -0.39 -13.08
CA ARG A 13 -24.06 0.62 -12.08
C ARG A 13 -22.96 0.09 -11.17
N LEU A 14 -21.87 0.83 -11.09
CA LEU A 14 -20.71 0.53 -10.25
C LEU A 14 -20.66 1.49 -9.07
N ALA A 15 -20.63 0.96 -7.85
CA ALA A 15 -20.35 1.72 -6.64
C ALA A 15 -18.89 1.51 -6.21
N ILE A 16 -18.14 2.59 -6.10
CA ILE A 16 -16.80 2.62 -5.50
C ILE A 16 -16.95 3.14 -4.07
N ILE A 17 -16.52 2.36 -3.07
CA ILE A 17 -16.65 2.74 -1.67
C ILE A 17 -15.27 3.15 -1.13
N GLY A 18 -15.09 4.45 -0.89
CA GLY A 18 -13.86 5.08 -0.40
C GLY A 18 -13.18 5.95 -1.45
N GLY A 19 -12.95 7.22 -1.08
CA GLY A 19 -12.25 8.25 -1.87
C GLY A 19 -10.74 8.33 -1.59
N GLY A 20 -10.12 7.23 -1.17
CA GLY A 20 -8.66 7.14 -1.04
C GLY A 20 -7.95 6.84 -2.38
N ILE A 21 -6.62 6.69 -2.35
CA ILE A 21 -5.80 6.44 -3.55
C ILE A 21 -6.39 5.31 -4.42
N ALA A 22 -6.78 4.17 -3.82
CA ALA A 22 -7.34 3.03 -4.54
C ALA A 22 -8.62 3.39 -5.31
N GLY A 23 -9.62 3.98 -4.63
CA GLY A 23 -10.90 4.31 -5.24
C GLY A 23 -10.81 5.44 -6.27
N LEU A 24 -10.00 6.46 -6.00
CA LEU A 24 -9.75 7.55 -6.94
C LEU A 24 -9.02 7.05 -8.20
N THR A 25 -7.99 6.23 -8.03
CA THR A 25 -7.28 5.63 -9.17
C THR A 25 -8.21 4.75 -10.00
N LEU A 26 -9.12 4.01 -9.35
CA LEU A 26 -10.13 3.21 -10.07
C LEU A 26 -11.06 4.11 -10.89
N ALA A 27 -11.56 5.21 -10.31
CA ALA A 27 -12.42 6.15 -11.04
C ALA A 27 -11.68 6.75 -12.26
N VAL A 28 -10.41 7.15 -12.08
CA VAL A 28 -9.57 7.65 -13.19
C VAL A 28 -9.34 6.57 -14.24
N ALA A 29 -9.01 5.34 -13.85
CA ALA A 29 -8.76 4.23 -14.78
C ALA A 29 -10.01 3.89 -15.59
N LEU A 30 -11.18 3.88 -14.96
CA LEU A 30 -12.46 3.69 -15.65
C LEU A 30 -12.65 4.76 -16.73
N GLY A 31 -12.49 6.04 -16.41
CA GLY A 31 -12.62 7.12 -17.39
C GLY A 31 -11.56 7.07 -18.48
N ARG A 32 -10.33 6.61 -18.16
CA ARG A 32 -9.23 6.50 -19.12
C ARG A 32 -9.47 5.43 -20.17
N PHE A 33 -10.07 4.30 -19.79
CA PHE A 33 -10.26 3.13 -20.65
C PHE A 33 -11.68 2.98 -21.16
N GLU A 34 -12.66 3.76 -20.67
CA GLU A 34 -14.05 3.69 -21.09
C GLU A 34 -14.23 4.12 -22.56
N GLN A 35 -15.06 3.37 -23.26
CA GLN A 35 -15.47 3.73 -24.61
C GLN A 35 -16.86 4.35 -24.60
N ALA A 36 -17.02 5.54 -25.20
CA ALA A 36 -18.23 6.36 -25.15
C ALA A 36 -19.53 5.64 -25.59
N ARG A 37 -19.44 4.60 -26.41
CA ARG A 37 -20.61 3.86 -26.92
C ARG A 37 -21.23 2.86 -25.94
N SER A 38 -20.58 2.58 -24.82
CA SER A 38 -21.02 1.58 -23.87
C SER A 38 -20.68 1.99 -22.43
N PRO A 39 -21.26 3.08 -21.93
CA PRO A 39 -20.91 3.66 -20.65
C PRO A 39 -21.30 2.74 -19.49
N ILE A 40 -20.60 2.91 -18.37
CA ILE A 40 -21.01 2.42 -17.06
C ILE A 40 -21.41 3.62 -16.21
N GLN A 41 -22.36 3.45 -15.32
CA GLN A 41 -22.65 4.48 -14.32
C GLN A 41 -21.73 4.25 -13.15
N VAL A 42 -20.92 5.25 -12.80
CA VAL A 42 -19.97 5.16 -11.68
C VAL A 42 -20.36 6.15 -10.60
N ASP A 43 -20.55 5.64 -9.39
CA ASP A 43 -20.81 6.42 -8.18
C ASP A 43 -19.72 6.15 -7.15
N LEU A 44 -18.95 7.16 -6.75
CA LEU A 44 -17.93 7.08 -5.71
C LEU A 44 -18.48 7.66 -4.40
N TYR A 45 -18.40 6.88 -3.33
CA TYR A 45 -18.90 7.24 -2.01
C TYR A 45 -17.75 7.41 -1.01
N GLU A 46 -17.56 8.65 -0.51
CA GLU A 46 -16.58 8.97 0.52
C GLU A 46 -17.25 9.21 1.87
N SER A 47 -16.65 8.66 2.92
CA SER A 47 -17.17 8.75 4.30
C SER A 47 -16.95 10.12 4.96
N GLY A 48 -15.94 10.85 4.52
CA GLY A 48 -15.63 12.22 4.97
C GLY A 48 -16.52 13.26 4.30
N PRO A 49 -16.57 14.48 4.85
CA PRO A 49 -17.30 15.60 4.23
C PRO A 49 -16.63 16.09 2.93
N GLU A 50 -15.38 15.77 2.75
CA GLU A 50 -14.56 16.05 1.57
C GLU A 50 -13.55 14.92 1.35
N ILE A 51 -13.00 14.83 0.15
CA ILE A 51 -11.91 13.91 -0.16
C ILE A 51 -10.61 14.57 0.30
N THR A 52 -10.12 14.13 1.44
CA THR A 52 -8.85 14.59 2.00
C THR A 52 -8.01 13.40 2.44
N THR A 53 -6.75 13.64 2.65
CA THR A 53 -5.86 12.66 3.26
C THR A 53 -5.03 13.32 4.32
N VAL A 54 -4.83 12.62 5.43
CA VAL A 54 -3.89 13.06 6.46
C VAL A 54 -2.49 13.00 5.84
N GLY A 55 -1.79 14.14 5.90
CA GLY A 55 -0.50 14.34 5.27
C GLY A 55 0.55 13.35 5.78
N ALA A 56 1.09 12.56 4.87
CA ALA A 56 2.27 11.73 5.02
C ALA A 56 2.97 11.65 3.69
N GLY A 57 4.25 11.33 3.71
CA GLY A 57 4.97 11.03 2.49
C GLY A 57 4.46 9.75 1.83
N ILE A 58 4.62 9.67 0.52
CA ILE A 58 4.43 8.45 -0.27
C ILE A 58 5.63 8.31 -1.21
N SER A 59 6.13 7.09 -1.35
CA SER A 59 7.14 6.75 -2.35
C SER A 59 6.46 6.14 -3.57
N VAL A 60 6.93 6.50 -4.76
CA VAL A 60 6.46 5.98 -6.04
C VAL A 60 7.62 5.31 -6.76
N TRP A 61 7.50 4.02 -6.96
CA TRP A 61 8.54 3.19 -7.58
C TRP A 61 8.34 3.03 -9.08
N PRO A 62 9.36 2.63 -9.86
CA PRO A 62 9.27 2.52 -11.31
C PRO A 62 8.05 1.74 -11.81
N ARG A 63 7.69 0.65 -11.13
CA ARG A 63 6.51 -0.15 -11.43
C ARG A 63 5.21 0.66 -11.33
N THR A 64 5.05 1.47 -10.29
CA THR A 64 3.90 2.36 -10.09
C THR A 64 3.91 3.51 -11.10
N TRP A 65 5.08 4.06 -11.43
CA TRP A 65 5.22 5.09 -12.46
C TRP A 65 4.73 4.61 -13.83
N ALA A 66 5.00 3.35 -14.20
CA ALA A 66 4.49 2.77 -15.43
C ALA A 66 2.95 2.84 -15.49
N VAL A 67 2.27 2.52 -14.39
CA VAL A 67 0.80 2.66 -14.30
C VAL A 67 0.38 4.12 -14.45
N MET A 68 1.05 5.06 -13.77
CA MET A 68 0.71 6.48 -13.86
C MET A 68 0.89 7.04 -15.27
N ARG A 69 1.88 6.57 -16.02
CA ARG A 69 2.02 6.88 -17.46
C ARG A 69 0.84 6.35 -18.28
N ALA A 70 0.45 5.10 -18.07
CA ALA A 70 -0.70 4.49 -18.76
C ALA A 70 -2.02 5.23 -18.48
N LEU A 71 -2.17 5.76 -17.28
CA LEU A 71 -3.31 6.58 -16.87
C LEU A 71 -3.24 8.04 -17.36
N GLY A 72 -2.10 8.49 -17.92
CA GLY A 72 -1.90 9.86 -18.38
C GLY A 72 -1.66 10.87 -17.24
N LEU A 73 -1.23 10.41 -16.06
CA LEU A 73 -1.02 11.23 -14.87
C LEU A 73 0.46 11.57 -14.62
N TYR A 74 1.37 11.03 -15.43
CA TYR A 74 2.81 11.13 -15.18
C TYR A 74 3.29 12.58 -15.00
N ASP A 75 3.01 13.46 -15.97
CA ASP A 75 3.55 14.83 -15.95
C ASP A 75 3.05 15.63 -14.75
N GLN A 76 1.77 15.45 -14.39
CA GLN A 76 1.18 16.14 -13.24
C GLN A 76 1.84 15.65 -11.92
N LEU A 77 2.05 14.35 -11.77
CA LEU A 77 2.67 13.77 -10.57
C LEU A 77 4.17 14.08 -10.51
N ALA A 78 4.88 13.99 -11.63
CA ALA A 78 6.29 14.29 -11.72
C ALA A 78 6.60 15.75 -11.34
N SER A 79 5.70 16.69 -11.66
CA SER A 79 5.84 18.10 -11.28
C SER A 79 5.77 18.35 -9.76
N GLN A 80 5.19 17.43 -8.98
CA GLN A 80 5.09 17.52 -7.51
C GLN A 80 6.13 16.66 -6.78
N ALA A 81 6.77 15.74 -7.48
CA ALA A 81 7.67 14.78 -6.86
C ALA A 81 9.06 15.38 -6.57
N VAL A 82 9.66 14.91 -5.48
CA VAL A 82 11.09 15.12 -5.21
C VAL A 82 11.86 14.07 -6.01
N LYS A 83 12.82 14.50 -6.84
CA LYS A 83 13.63 13.61 -7.69
C LYS A 83 12.76 12.70 -8.58
N ALA A 84 11.82 13.30 -9.31
CA ALA A 84 10.96 12.55 -10.23
C ALA A 84 11.77 11.74 -11.24
N ALA A 85 11.36 10.52 -11.47
CA ALA A 85 11.86 9.71 -12.58
C ALA A 85 11.35 10.33 -13.89
N ASP A 86 12.21 10.92 -14.69
CA ASP A 86 11.84 11.57 -15.95
C ASP A 86 11.62 10.59 -17.12
N GLY A 87 11.84 9.29 -16.87
CA GLY A 87 11.65 8.19 -17.82
C GLY A 87 12.59 8.16 -19.02
N LYS A 88 13.47 9.16 -19.11
CA LYS A 88 14.55 9.24 -20.11
C LYS A 88 15.91 8.98 -19.47
N ASP A 89 15.97 9.03 -18.16
CA ASP A 89 17.17 8.90 -17.37
C ASP A 89 17.26 7.44 -16.90
N ASP A 90 17.87 6.58 -17.71
CA ASP A 90 18.18 5.19 -17.34
C ASP A 90 19.33 5.11 -16.32
N ASP A 91 19.81 6.25 -15.84
CA ASP A 91 20.87 6.30 -14.85
C ASP A 91 20.40 5.64 -13.55
N ILE A 92 21.18 4.69 -13.10
CA ILE A 92 20.97 4.04 -11.82
C ILE A 92 21.41 4.98 -10.71
N LYS A 93 20.48 5.38 -9.85
CA LYS A 93 20.70 6.32 -8.74
C LYS A 93 20.33 5.69 -7.40
N PRO A 94 20.85 6.19 -6.29
CA PRO A 94 20.44 5.71 -4.98
C PRO A 94 18.93 5.89 -4.77
N GLY A 95 18.24 4.81 -4.49
CA GLY A 95 16.84 4.80 -4.06
C GLY A 95 16.74 5.09 -2.57
N PHE A 96 17.56 4.38 -1.79
CA PHE A 96 17.69 4.61 -0.35
C PHE A 96 19.00 4.01 0.18
N VAL A 97 19.39 4.48 1.36
CA VAL A 97 20.64 4.17 2.03
C VAL A 97 20.33 3.50 3.37
N PHE A 98 21.03 2.43 3.68
CA PHE A 98 20.97 1.74 4.98
C PHE A 98 22.13 2.16 5.85
N ARG A 99 21.82 2.46 7.12
CA ARG A 99 22.77 2.91 8.09
C ARG A 99 22.56 2.24 9.44
N LYS A 100 23.60 1.62 10.02
CA LYS A 100 23.59 1.18 11.42
C LYS A 100 23.78 2.43 12.27
N SER A 101 22.77 2.78 13.05
CA SER A 101 22.66 4.07 13.73
C SER A 101 22.55 3.96 15.25
N ASP A 102 22.58 2.75 15.80
CA ASP A 102 22.47 2.47 17.24
C ASP A 102 23.84 2.61 17.98
N TRP A 103 24.62 3.58 17.58
CA TRP A 103 25.88 3.97 18.21
C TRP A 103 25.83 5.42 18.68
N PRO A 104 26.48 5.74 19.83
CA PRO A 104 26.59 7.13 20.28
C PRO A 104 27.64 7.94 19.51
N ARG A 105 28.13 7.43 18.41
CA ARG A 105 29.07 8.01 17.46
C ARG A 105 28.44 8.03 16.07
N GLU A 106 29.16 8.54 15.07
CA GLU A 106 28.71 8.53 13.68
C GLU A 106 28.30 7.11 13.24
N GLY A 107 27.11 6.98 12.66
CA GLY A 107 26.57 5.71 12.19
C GLY A 107 27.35 5.18 10.98
N TYR A 108 27.20 3.89 10.71
CA TYR A 108 27.89 3.21 9.63
C TYR A 108 26.94 2.89 8.47
N GLU A 109 27.22 3.48 7.29
CA GLU A 109 26.53 3.12 6.06
C GLU A 109 27.03 1.77 5.56
N PHE A 110 26.11 0.80 5.41
CA PHE A 110 26.45 -0.55 4.99
C PHE A 110 25.76 -0.99 3.69
N GLY A 111 24.86 -0.21 3.14
CA GLY A 111 24.18 -0.60 1.91
C GLY A 111 23.44 0.53 1.23
N ARG A 112 23.39 0.43 -0.10
CA ARG A 112 22.59 1.32 -0.97
C ARG A 112 21.75 0.47 -1.91
N VAL A 113 20.47 0.75 -1.97
CA VAL A 113 19.65 0.20 -3.03
C VAL A 113 19.67 1.16 -4.21
N MET A 114 20.27 0.69 -5.29
CA MET A 114 20.37 1.42 -6.55
C MET A 114 19.19 1.07 -7.43
N VAL A 115 18.44 2.07 -7.89
CA VAL A 115 17.25 1.89 -8.72
C VAL A 115 17.27 2.80 -9.93
N PRO A 116 16.61 2.43 -11.03
CA PRO A 116 16.45 3.31 -12.18
C PRO A 116 15.82 4.65 -11.75
N SER A 117 16.47 5.74 -12.09
CA SER A 117 16.08 7.13 -11.77
C SER A 117 16.04 7.50 -10.26
N GLY A 118 16.48 6.61 -9.38
CA GLY A 118 16.46 6.84 -7.93
C GLY A 118 15.08 6.75 -7.28
N SER A 119 14.99 7.15 -6.01
CA SER A 119 13.72 7.25 -5.31
C SER A 119 12.90 8.44 -5.79
N THR A 120 11.60 8.28 -5.82
CA THR A 120 10.65 9.37 -6.05
C THR A 120 9.69 9.44 -4.88
N THR A 121 9.65 10.57 -4.23
CA THR A 121 8.81 10.82 -3.07
C THR A 121 7.96 12.06 -3.26
N MET A 122 6.77 12.09 -2.68
CA MET A 122 5.89 13.25 -2.70
C MET A 122 5.00 13.29 -1.46
N HIS A 123 4.32 14.39 -1.24
CA HIS A 123 3.28 14.46 -0.24
C HIS A 123 2.04 13.71 -0.72
N ARG A 124 1.48 12.85 0.12
CA ARG A 124 0.30 12.04 -0.24
C ARG A 124 -0.92 12.89 -0.65
N ALA A 125 -1.09 14.07 -0.04
CA ALA A 125 -2.17 14.99 -0.40
C ALA A 125 -2.03 15.49 -1.84
N GLU A 126 -0.82 15.79 -2.31
CA GLU A 126 -0.56 16.23 -3.69
C GLU A 126 -0.98 15.15 -4.71
N MET A 127 -0.69 13.88 -4.41
CA MET A 127 -1.16 12.76 -5.25
C MET A 127 -2.69 12.67 -5.27
N VAL A 128 -3.34 12.78 -4.11
CA VAL A 128 -4.80 12.72 -4.00
C VAL A 128 -5.45 13.88 -4.75
N ASP A 129 -4.93 15.09 -4.64
CA ASP A 129 -5.43 16.27 -5.35
C ASP A 129 -5.34 16.10 -6.88
N ILE A 130 -4.26 15.49 -7.37
CA ILE A 130 -4.12 15.16 -8.78
C ILE A 130 -5.15 14.13 -9.20
N LEU A 131 -5.34 13.05 -8.44
CA LEU A 131 -6.34 12.04 -8.74
C LEU A 131 -7.77 12.64 -8.75
N VAL A 132 -8.12 13.48 -7.78
CA VAL A 132 -9.43 14.15 -7.70
C VAL A 132 -9.67 15.01 -8.93
N ARG A 133 -8.68 15.80 -9.37
CA ARG A 133 -8.80 16.65 -10.56
C ARG A 133 -8.97 15.86 -11.87
N ASN A 134 -8.57 14.59 -11.88
CA ASN A 134 -8.66 13.71 -13.04
C ASN A 134 -9.83 12.71 -12.96
N ILE A 135 -10.72 12.82 -11.97
CA ILE A 135 -11.96 12.02 -11.94
C ILE A 135 -12.77 12.37 -13.19
N PRO A 136 -13.24 11.38 -13.98
CA PRO A 136 -14.02 11.66 -15.17
C PRO A 136 -15.38 12.27 -14.80
N ALA A 137 -15.90 13.19 -15.64
CA ALA A 137 -17.20 13.81 -15.43
C ALA A 137 -18.37 12.79 -15.38
N SER A 138 -18.19 11.59 -15.90
CA SER A 138 -19.13 10.49 -15.83
C SER A 138 -19.19 9.79 -14.45
N CYS A 139 -18.26 10.11 -13.54
CA CYS A 139 -18.25 9.58 -12.18
C CYS A 139 -18.88 10.59 -11.20
N ALA A 140 -20.00 10.21 -10.59
CA ALA A 140 -20.62 11.01 -9.55
C ALA A 140 -19.92 10.79 -8.21
N VAL A 141 -19.49 11.86 -7.54
CA VAL A 141 -18.83 11.80 -6.23
C VAL A 141 -19.81 12.21 -5.14
N HIS A 142 -19.94 11.35 -4.13
CA HIS A 142 -20.83 11.55 -2.99
C HIS A 142 -20.02 11.55 -1.69
N THR A 143 -19.89 12.69 -1.05
CA THR A 143 -19.21 12.84 0.26
C THR A 143 -20.18 12.65 1.42
N SER A 144 -19.64 12.50 2.65
CA SER A 144 -20.42 12.21 3.86
C SER A 144 -21.25 10.91 3.77
N LYS A 145 -20.80 9.96 2.93
CA LYS A 145 -21.48 8.69 2.68
C LYS A 145 -20.69 7.51 3.26
N ARG A 146 -20.74 7.36 4.58
CA ARG A 146 -20.10 6.24 5.27
C ARG A 146 -20.93 4.98 5.12
N LEU A 147 -20.41 4.01 4.35
CA LEU A 147 -21.06 2.70 4.23
C LEU A 147 -21.10 1.99 5.60
N VAL A 148 -22.26 1.45 5.96
CA VAL A 148 -22.47 0.60 7.14
C VAL A 148 -22.50 -0.87 6.73
N LYS A 149 -23.29 -1.17 5.70
CA LYS A 149 -23.44 -2.51 5.10
C LYS A 149 -24.02 -2.40 3.70
N TYR A 150 -24.00 -3.50 2.98
CA TYR A 150 -24.84 -3.66 1.80
C TYR A 150 -25.75 -4.89 1.95
N THR A 151 -26.83 -4.95 1.19
CA THR A 151 -27.73 -6.12 1.10
C THR A 151 -27.85 -6.55 -0.35
N ASP A 152 -27.84 -7.88 -0.58
CA ASP A 152 -27.92 -8.49 -1.90
C ASP A 152 -29.39 -8.90 -2.17
N SER A 153 -30.01 -8.31 -3.21
CA SER A 153 -31.36 -8.68 -3.65
C SER A 153 -31.37 -9.82 -4.69
N GLY A 154 -30.20 -10.35 -5.06
CA GLY A 154 -30.01 -11.31 -6.15
C GLY A 154 -29.78 -10.66 -7.51
N THR A 155 -30.43 -9.55 -7.81
CA THR A 155 -30.24 -8.79 -9.07
C THR A 155 -29.31 -7.60 -8.93
N SER A 156 -29.33 -6.93 -7.77
CA SER A 156 -28.53 -5.76 -7.44
C SER A 156 -28.21 -5.72 -5.96
N TYR A 157 -27.35 -4.77 -5.56
CA TYR A 157 -27.02 -4.50 -4.17
C TYR A 157 -27.67 -3.19 -3.72
N THR A 158 -28.14 -3.16 -2.46
CA THR A 158 -28.55 -1.93 -1.79
C THR A 158 -27.48 -1.55 -0.77
N LEU A 159 -26.88 -0.39 -0.94
CA LEU A 159 -25.92 0.23 -0.03
C LEU A 159 -26.69 0.95 1.08
N HIS A 160 -26.27 0.80 2.33
CA HIS A 160 -26.85 1.47 3.49
C HIS A 160 -25.80 2.36 4.14
N PHE A 161 -26.07 3.65 4.20
CA PHE A 161 -25.14 4.64 4.75
C PHE A 161 -25.51 5.03 6.19
N ALA A 162 -24.51 5.54 6.93
CA ALA A 162 -24.69 5.94 8.33
C ALA A 162 -25.67 7.09 8.53
N ASP A 163 -25.89 7.92 7.51
CA ASP A 163 -26.89 9.01 7.50
C ASP A 163 -28.32 8.53 7.23
N GLY A 164 -28.53 7.21 7.16
CA GLY A 164 -29.84 6.57 6.90
C GLY A 164 -30.23 6.51 5.42
N THR A 165 -29.48 7.14 4.52
CA THR A 165 -29.75 7.09 3.08
C THR A 165 -29.35 5.73 2.48
N LYS A 166 -29.88 5.45 1.29
CA LYS A 166 -29.61 4.22 0.54
C LYS A 166 -29.27 4.55 -0.91
N ALA A 167 -28.45 3.70 -1.52
CA ALA A 167 -28.20 3.71 -2.95
C ALA A 167 -28.23 2.27 -3.50
N THR A 168 -28.32 2.12 -4.81
CA THR A 168 -28.32 0.81 -5.47
C THR A 168 -27.20 0.71 -6.47
N ALA A 169 -26.56 -0.47 -6.54
CA ALA A 169 -25.52 -0.77 -7.50
C ALA A 169 -25.63 -2.21 -8.00
N ASP A 170 -25.10 -2.49 -9.17
CA ASP A 170 -25.02 -3.84 -9.74
C ASP A 170 -23.69 -4.50 -9.42
N VAL A 171 -22.64 -3.67 -9.21
CA VAL A 171 -21.27 -4.05 -8.87
C VAL A 171 -20.80 -3.16 -7.73
N ILE A 172 -20.07 -3.71 -6.76
CA ILE A 172 -19.45 -2.95 -5.66
C ILE A 172 -17.94 -3.17 -5.70
N VAL A 173 -17.16 -2.10 -5.60
CA VAL A 173 -15.72 -2.16 -5.33
C VAL A 173 -15.42 -1.42 -4.03
N GLY A 174 -15.02 -2.17 -3.00
CA GLY A 174 -14.61 -1.63 -1.71
C GLY A 174 -13.15 -1.19 -1.73
N ALA A 175 -12.94 0.12 -1.65
CA ALA A 175 -11.65 0.80 -1.51
C ALA A 175 -11.61 1.55 -0.16
N ASP A 176 -12.33 1.04 0.84
CA ASP A 176 -12.64 1.67 2.12
C ASP A 176 -11.60 1.38 3.22
N GLY A 177 -10.37 1.03 2.79
CA GLY A 177 -9.18 0.96 3.60
C GLY A 177 -9.15 -0.20 4.60
N ILE A 178 -8.19 -0.19 5.50
CA ILE A 178 -7.93 -1.30 6.43
C ILE A 178 -9.15 -1.64 7.32
N LYS A 179 -9.98 -0.65 7.69
CA LYS A 179 -11.22 -0.83 8.48
C LYS A 179 -12.45 -1.11 7.62
N SER A 180 -12.27 -1.66 6.43
CA SER A 180 -13.29 -1.88 5.40
C SER A 180 -14.58 -2.50 5.93
N LYS A 181 -15.70 -1.80 5.70
CA LYS A 181 -17.04 -2.31 5.92
C LYS A 181 -17.49 -3.18 4.76
N THR A 182 -17.01 -2.89 3.55
CA THR A 182 -17.27 -3.74 2.37
C THR A 182 -16.69 -5.13 2.58
N ARG A 183 -15.43 -5.24 3.05
CA ARG A 183 -14.80 -6.52 3.41
C ARG A 183 -15.62 -7.25 4.49
N ALA A 184 -15.98 -6.58 5.57
CA ALA A 184 -16.74 -7.18 6.66
C ALA A 184 -18.06 -7.79 6.16
N ALA A 185 -18.85 -7.02 5.38
CA ALA A 185 -20.10 -7.49 4.82
C ALA A 185 -19.91 -8.63 3.81
N MET A 186 -18.88 -8.56 2.95
CA MET A 186 -18.55 -9.61 1.98
C MET A 186 -18.26 -10.95 2.68
N TYR A 187 -17.49 -10.91 3.77
CA TYR A 187 -17.17 -12.09 4.57
C TYR A 187 -18.37 -12.60 5.38
N ASP A 188 -19.30 -11.74 5.81
CA ASP A 188 -20.56 -12.15 6.43
C ASP A 188 -21.43 -12.94 5.45
N TYR A 189 -21.57 -12.44 4.21
CA TYR A 189 -22.29 -13.18 3.16
C TYR A 189 -21.65 -14.52 2.84
N ALA A 190 -20.33 -14.56 2.67
CA ALA A 190 -19.62 -15.80 2.40
C ALA A 190 -19.76 -16.80 3.55
N HIS A 191 -19.69 -16.32 4.81
CA HIS A 191 -19.86 -17.15 5.98
C HIS A 191 -21.26 -17.80 6.02
N GLN A 192 -22.32 -17.01 5.88
CA GLN A 192 -23.71 -17.49 5.89
C GLN A 192 -23.99 -18.51 4.78
N ARG A 193 -23.45 -18.28 3.59
CA ARG A 193 -23.71 -19.13 2.42
C ARG A 193 -22.86 -20.39 2.36
N GLU A 194 -21.66 -20.37 2.91
CA GLU A 194 -20.67 -21.46 2.76
C GLU A 194 -20.25 -22.08 4.08
N CYS A 195 -19.82 -21.28 5.08
CA CYS A 195 -19.25 -21.80 6.32
C CYS A 195 -20.33 -22.32 7.27
N ALA A 196 -21.41 -21.56 7.45
CA ALA A 196 -22.52 -21.97 8.31
C ALA A 196 -23.19 -23.27 7.81
N LYS A 197 -23.30 -23.44 6.48
CA LYS A 197 -23.83 -24.68 5.87
C LYS A 197 -22.90 -25.89 6.10
N LYS A 198 -21.63 -25.68 6.44
CA LYS A 198 -20.67 -26.73 6.80
C LYS A 198 -20.58 -26.98 8.31
N GLY A 199 -21.52 -26.41 9.09
CA GLY A 199 -21.58 -26.58 10.55
C GLY A 199 -20.78 -25.57 11.36
N ILE A 200 -20.09 -24.61 10.74
CA ILE A 200 -19.39 -23.55 11.44
C ILE A 200 -20.36 -22.38 11.66
N VAL A 201 -21.08 -22.41 12.79
CA VAL A 201 -22.19 -21.48 13.04
C VAL A 201 -21.68 -20.08 13.39
N LYS A 202 -20.64 -19.97 14.22
CA LYS A 202 -20.11 -18.69 14.67
C LYS A 202 -18.96 -18.21 13.76
N LYS A 203 -19.04 -16.97 13.31
CA LYS A 203 -18.02 -16.35 12.46
C LYS A 203 -16.68 -16.26 13.17
N GLU A 204 -16.70 -16.00 14.46
CA GLU A 204 -15.52 -15.89 15.34
C GLU A 204 -14.76 -17.21 15.49
N GLU A 205 -15.41 -18.35 15.23
CA GLU A 205 -14.80 -19.69 15.25
C GLU A 205 -14.32 -20.11 13.86
N CYS A 206 -14.66 -19.36 12.82
CA CYS A 206 -14.29 -19.68 11.44
C CYS A 206 -12.91 -19.17 11.09
N GLU A 207 -11.93 -20.06 10.93
CA GLU A 207 -10.54 -19.73 10.58
C GLU A 207 -10.43 -18.87 9.30
N ARG A 208 -11.31 -19.11 8.32
CA ARG A 208 -11.40 -18.32 7.10
C ARG A 208 -11.85 -16.89 7.39
N CYS A 209 -12.82 -16.71 8.27
CA CYS A 209 -13.40 -15.39 8.56
C CYS A 209 -12.53 -14.57 9.54
N LYS A 210 -11.80 -15.22 10.43
CA LYS A 210 -10.83 -14.57 11.33
C LYS A 210 -9.78 -13.78 10.53
N LYS A 211 -9.36 -14.29 9.38
CA LYS A 211 -8.38 -13.62 8.50
C LYS A 211 -8.89 -12.31 7.88
N ALA A 212 -10.19 -12.03 7.94
CA ALA A 212 -10.77 -10.77 7.48
C ALA A 212 -10.64 -9.60 8.50
N VAL A 213 -10.07 -9.86 9.67
CA VAL A 213 -9.86 -8.86 10.72
C VAL A 213 -8.41 -8.38 10.67
N PRO A 214 -8.15 -7.07 10.64
CA PRO A 214 -6.79 -6.55 10.73
C PRO A 214 -6.11 -6.99 12.01
N LYS A 215 -4.82 -7.32 11.92
CA LYS A 215 -3.98 -7.69 13.06
C LYS A 215 -2.98 -6.59 13.37
N TRP A 216 -2.77 -6.31 14.64
CA TRP A 216 -1.67 -5.48 15.07
C TRP A 216 -0.36 -6.24 14.96
N THR A 217 0.68 -5.60 14.42
CA THR A 217 2.01 -6.20 14.24
C THR A 217 2.89 -6.18 15.49
N GLY A 218 2.39 -5.65 16.61
CA GLY A 218 3.24 -5.34 17.76
C GLY A 218 3.99 -4.02 17.61
N THR A 219 4.03 -3.43 16.42
CA THR A 219 4.81 -2.23 16.11
C THR A 219 3.94 -0.97 16.20
N ILE A 220 4.52 0.09 16.74
CA ILE A 220 4.02 1.46 16.64
C ILE A 220 4.98 2.30 15.80
N ALA A 221 4.45 3.33 15.14
CA ALA A 221 5.26 4.29 14.39
C ALA A 221 5.02 5.71 14.93
N TYR A 222 6.09 6.36 15.37
CA TYR A 222 6.08 7.80 15.61
C TYR A 222 6.19 8.52 14.27
N ARG A 223 5.33 9.50 14.03
CA ARG A 223 5.31 10.24 12.76
C ARG A 223 5.31 11.73 13.01
N TYR A 224 6.12 12.43 12.23
CA TYR A 224 6.19 13.89 12.22
C TYR A 224 6.70 14.39 10.87
N LEU A 225 6.30 15.58 10.46
CA LEU A 225 6.85 16.28 9.32
C LEU A 225 7.82 17.35 9.85
N ILE A 226 9.10 17.07 9.72
CA ILE A 226 10.17 18.01 10.15
C ILE A 226 10.32 19.09 9.06
N PRO A 227 10.20 20.39 9.37
CA PRO A 227 10.57 21.43 8.45
C PRO A 227 12.05 21.31 8.09
N SER A 228 12.38 21.15 6.82
CA SER A 228 13.78 20.93 6.39
C SER A 228 14.72 22.09 6.75
N GLU A 229 14.17 23.31 6.82
CA GLU A 229 14.96 24.48 7.23
C GLU A 229 15.42 24.38 8.68
N SER A 230 14.56 23.92 9.59
CA SER A 230 14.96 23.73 10.99
C SER A 230 16.11 22.73 11.15
N LEU A 231 16.16 21.69 10.31
CA LEU A 231 17.28 20.75 10.32
C LEU A 231 18.54 21.33 9.66
N ARG A 232 18.39 22.12 8.57
CA ARG A 232 19.52 22.81 7.93
C ARG A 232 20.21 23.84 8.82
N GLU A 233 19.46 24.47 9.71
CA GLU A 233 20.02 25.39 10.71
C GLU A 233 20.94 24.67 11.71
N ILE A 234 20.68 23.37 11.98
CA ILE A 234 21.46 22.56 12.90
C ILE A 234 22.64 21.90 12.15
N GLU A 235 22.33 21.20 11.04
CA GLU A 235 23.32 20.50 10.21
C GLU A 235 22.95 20.65 8.72
N PRO A 236 23.59 21.58 8.00
CA PRO A 236 23.30 21.85 6.58
C PRO A 236 23.51 20.66 5.65
N LYS A 237 24.37 19.71 6.05
CA LYS A 237 24.73 18.52 5.26
C LYS A 237 24.13 17.24 5.83
N HIS A 238 23.10 17.33 6.64
CA HIS A 238 22.45 16.16 7.22
C HIS A 238 21.97 15.21 6.12
N HIS A 239 22.32 13.92 6.21
CA HIS A 239 22.02 12.92 5.16
C HIS A 239 20.51 12.82 4.83
N ALA A 240 19.63 12.98 5.81
CA ALA A 240 18.19 12.94 5.59
C ALA A 240 17.67 14.05 4.66
N LEU A 241 18.40 15.15 4.47
CA LEU A 241 18.04 16.22 3.54
C LEU A 241 18.30 15.85 2.07
N GLU A 242 19.14 14.86 1.83
CA GLU A 242 19.65 14.51 0.50
C GLU A 242 19.02 13.24 -0.09
N CYS A 243 18.67 12.26 0.74
CA CYS A 243 18.22 10.96 0.27
C CYS A 243 17.15 10.33 1.17
N VAL A 244 16.56 9.22 0.71
CA VAL A 244 15.80 8.32 1.58
C VAL A 244 16.79 7.57 2.45
N LEU A 245 16.69 7.74 3.76
CA LEU A 245 17.57 7.16 4.74
C LEU A 245 16.80 6.17 5.63
N ILE A 246 17.36 4.97 5.77
CA ILE A 246 16.84 3.93 6.68
C ILE A 246 17.92 3.68 7.73
N MET A 247 17.66 4.08 8.96
CA MET A 247 18.54 3.98 10.12
C MET A 247 18.10 2.80 10.99
N LEU A 248 19.00 1.86 11.24
CA LEU A 248 18.72 0.58 11.87
C LEU A 248 19.35 0.50 13.26
N ALA A 249 18.62 -0.13 14.18
CA ALA A 249 19.12 -0.43 15.51
C ALA A 249 18.63 -1.78 16.04
N CYS A 250 19.53 -2.51 16.69
CA CYS A 250 19.25 -3.81 17.28
C CYS A 250 18.67 -3.75 18.70
N MET A 251 19.26 -2.92 19.55
CA MET A 251 19.08 -3.05 21.01
C MET A 251 17.63 -2.86 21.50
N ASN A 252 16.78 -2.20 20.73
CA ASN A 252 15.40 -1.88 21.10
C ASN A 252 14.35 -2.29 20.06
N ILE A 253 14.73 -3.11 19.08
CA ILE A 253 13.81 -3.50 17.98
C ILE A 253 13.20 -2.26 17.33
N GLN A 254 14.05 -1.39 16.80
CA GLN A 254 13.71 -0.06 16.31
C GLN A 254 14.38 0.25 14.99
N HIS A 255 13.73 1.07 14.18
CA HIS A 255 14.35 1.68 13.01
C HIS A 255 13.68 3.02 12.69
N ILE A 256 14.37 3.84 11.92
CA ILE A 256 13.85 5.13 11.44
C ILE A 256 13.90 5.12 9.91
N ILE A 257 12.81 5.59 9.29
CA ILE A 257 12.76 5.86 7.86
C ILE A 257 12.47 7.34 7.68
N THR A 258 13.33 8.04 6.93
CA THR A 258 13.14 9.44 6.65
C THR A 258 13.42 9.76 5.18
N TYR A 259 12.68 10.71 4.62
CA TYR A 259 12.86 11.16 3.23
C TYR A 259 12.23 12.53 2.99
N PRO A 260 12.79 13.33 2.08
CA PRO A 260 12.24 14.64 1.72
C PRO A 260 10.94 14.51 0.92
N ILE A 261 10.00 15.43 1.17
CA ILE A 261 8.73 15.57 0.45
C ILE A 261 8.43 17.05 0.16
N SER A 262 7.39 17.35 -0.63
CA SER A 262 6.95 18.71 -0.98
C SER A 262 8.11 19.56 -1.47
N HIS A 263 8.79 19.10 -2.52
CA HIS A 263 9.99 19.75 -3.09
C HIS A 263 11.12 19.97 -2.05
N GLY A 264 11.25 19.08 -1.07
CA GLY A 264 12.27 19.15 -0.03
C GLY A 264 11.97 20.17 1.08
N LYS A 265 10.75 20.69 1.19
CA LYS A 265 10.35 21.59 2.28
C LYS A 265 10.22 20.88 3.62
N TYR A 266 9.85 19.62 3.58
CA TYR A 266 9.65 18.80 4.76
C TYR A 266 10.39 17.48 4.63
N LEU A 267 10.85 16.95 5.76
CA LEU A 267 11.23 15.55 5.90
C LEU A 267 10.06 14.77 6.50
N ASN A 268 9.66 13.71 5.84
CA ASN A 268 8.74 12.75 6.44
C ASN A 268 9.56 11.85 7.38
N PHE A 269 9.40 12.04 8.67
CA PHE A 269 10.03 11.23 9.72
C PHE A 269 9.07 10.14 10.18
N VAL A 270 9.54 8.90 10.18
CA VAL A 270 8.80 7.73 10.70
C VAL A 270 9.75 6.89 11.53
N GLY A 271 9.58 6.92 12.85
CA GLY A 271 10.35 6.10 13.79
C GLY A 271 9.52 4.92 14.29
N PHE A 272 9.99 3.71 14.08
CA PHE A 272 9.31 2.46 14.43
C PHE A 272 9.84 1.91 15.74
N VAL A 273 8.92 1.42 16.56
CA VAL A 273 9.23 0.70 17.81
C VAL A 273 8.36 -0.55 17.86
N THR A 274 8.98 -1.70 17.89
CA THR A 274 8.29 -2.98 18.04
C THR A 274 8.26 -3.38 19.51
N ILE A 275 7.07 -3.72 19.99
CA ILE A 275 6.82 -4.12 21.40
C ILE A 275 6.94 -5.64 21.46
N PRO A 276 7.86 -6.19 22.26
CA PRO A 276 7.99 -7.63 22.43
C PRO A 276 6.64 -8.27 22.78
N ASP A 277 6.34 -9.42 22.20
CA ASP A 277 5.09 -10.18 22.39
C ASP A 277 3.80 -9.43 22.04
N GLY A 278 3.92 -8.29 21.34
CA GLY A 278 2.76 -7.49 20.92
C GLY A 278 2.05 -8.01 19.69
N GLU A 279 2.75 -8.76 18.81
CA GLU A 279 2.20 -9.24 17.55
C GLU A 279 0.93 -10.08 17.74
N GLY A 280 -0.10 -9.77 16.95
CA GLY A 280 -1.38 -10.48 16.98
C GLY A 280 -2.26 -10.19 18.20
N THR A 281 -1.79 -9.41 19.16
CA THR A 281 -2.59 -8.97 20.30
C THR A 281 -3.50 -7.80 19.93
N VAL A 282 -4.42 -7.41 20.82
CA VAL A 282 -5.26 -6.23 20.63
C VAL A 282 -4.51 -5.00 21.10
N TYR A 283 -4.30 -4.03 20.19
CA TYR A 283 -3.70 -2.76 20.59
C TYR A 283 -4.61 -2.01 21.56
N PRO A 284 -4.12 -1.62 22.78
CA PRO A 284 -4.99 -1.17 23.88
C PRO A 284 -5.49 0.28 23.75
N HIS A 285 -5.04 1.03 22.73
CA HIS A 285 -5.36 2.44 22.55
C HIS A 285 -6.02 2.71 21.18
N LYS A 286 -6.32 3.99 20.91
CA LYS A 286 -6.67 4.41 19.54
C LYS A 286 -5.50 4.15 18.60
N TRP A 287 -5.77 3.64 17.41
CA TRP A 287 -4.74 3.32 16.41
C TRP A 287 -3.89 4.52 15.99
N VAL A 288 -4.47 5.70 16.05
CA VAL A 288 -3.78 6.98 15.83
C VAL A 288 -4.07 7.87 17.04
N ARG A 289 -3.01 8.42 17.65
CA ARG A 289 -3.09 9.33 18.79
C ARG A 289 -1.88 10.27 18.83
N ASP A 290 -2.02 11.37 19.54
CA ASP A 290 -0.89 12.25 19.83
C ASP A 290 0.12 11.54 20.73
N ALA A 291 1.38 11.91 20.60
CA ALA A 291 2.49 11.48 21.44
C ALA A 291 3.18 12.69 22.05
N LYS A 292 3.88 12.46 23.16
CA LYS A 292 4.75 13.46 23.76
C LYS A 292 6.11 13.43 23.07
N LYS A 293 6.78 14.58 22.99
CA LYS A 293 8.16 14.67 22.48
C LYS A 293 9.11 13.82 23.31
N GLU A 294 8.92 13.80 24.62
CA GLU A 294 9.74 13.04 25.56
C GLU A 294 9.69 11.53 25.29
N ASP A 295 8.54 11.00 24.84
CA ASP A 295 8.38 9.58 24.53
C ASP A 295 9.30 9.18 23.36
N ILE A 296 9.36 10.01 22.31
CA ILE A 296 10.20 9.72 21.15
C ILE A 296 11.70 9.95 21.44
N LEU A 297 12.04 10.97 22.20
CA LEU A 297 13.42 11.21 22.64
C LEU A 297 13.94 10.05 23.50
N SER A 298 13.12 9.52 24.38
CA SER A 298 13.48 8.36 25.20
C SER A 298 13.63 7.09 24.37
N ALA A 299 12.76 6.90 23.37
CA ALA A 299 12.79 5.72 22.51
C ALA A 299 14.12 5.60 21.75
N TYR A 300 14.66 6.71 21.24
CA TYR A 300 15.88 6.72 20.40
C TYR A 300 17.11 7.26 21.13
N SER A 301 17.13 7.21 22.46
CA SER A 301 18.29 7.64 23.25
C SER A 301 19.50 6.76 22.98
N GLY A 302 20.66 7.39 22.81
CA GLY A 302 21.93 6.70 22.58
C GLY A 302 22.18 6.30 21.12
N TRP A 303 21.37 6.79 20.19
CA TRP A 303 21.62 6.68 18.77
C TRP A 303 22.67 7.72 18.31
N GLU A 304 23.06 7.64 17.03
CA GLU A 304 24.03 8.57 16.45
C GLU A 304 23.56 10.04 16.49
N PRO A 305 24.50 11.01 16.42
CA PRO A 305 24.20 12.44 16.52
C PRO A 305 23.16 12.96 15.51
N GLU A 306 23.11 12.38 14.29
CA GLU A 306 22.12 12.76 13.27
C GLU A 306 20.69 12.46 13.72
N VAL A 307 20.48 11.40 14.49
CA VAL A 307 19.16 11.11 15.06
C VAL A 307 18.76 12.15 16.08
N ASP A 308 19.66 12.54 16.99
CA ASP A 308 19.40 13.59 17.98
C ASP A 308 19.10 14.93 17.30
N GLN A 309 19.79 15.28 16.23
CA GLN A 309 19.56 16.47 15.42
C GLN A 309 18.12 16.47 14.84
N MET A 310 17.70 15.38 14.20
CA MET A 310 16.32 15.25 13.70
C MET A 310 15.28 15.33 14.81
N LEU A 311 15.50 14.62 15.91
CA LEU A 311 14.55 14.57 17.03
C LEU A 311 14.41 15.91 17.74
N SER A 312 15.46 16.76 17.75
CA SER A 312 15.38 18.10 18.28
C SER A 312 14.35 18.97 17.54
N CYS A 313 14.15 18.73 16.24
CA CYS A 313 13.17 19.39 15.38
C CYS A 313 11.74 18.87 15.52
N VAL A 314 11.53 17.78 16.25
CA VAL A 314 10.17 17.21 16.46
C VAL A 314 9.47 17.96 17.57
N GLU A 315 8.22 18.39 17.34
CA GLU A 315 7.43 19.11 18.35
C GLU A 315 6.20 18.33 18.82
N LYS A 316 5.34 17.92 17.89
CA LYS A 316 4.04 17.28 18.15
C LYS A 316 3.91 15.98 17.36
N PRO A 317 4.64 14.93 17.73
CA PRO A 317 4.57 13.66 17.03
C PRO A 317 3.21 12.98 17.26
N THR A 318 2.86 12.10 16.32
CA THR A 318 1.72 11.19 16.46
C THR A 318 2.20 9.75 16.50
N ILE A 319 1.47 8.89 17.23
CA ILE A 319 1.68 7.43 17.23
C ILE A 319 0.64 6.78 16.34
N TRP A 320 1.12 5.86 15.51
CA TRP A 320 0.31 5.01 14.64
C TRP A 320 0.57 3.55 14.99
N ALA A 321 -0.45 2.81 15.43
CA ALA A 321 -0.35 1.37 15.63
C ALA A 321 -0.43 0.68 14.27
N ILE A 322 0.62 -0.03 13.89
CA ILE A 322 0.74 -0.66 12.58
C ILE A 322 -0.10 -1.94 12.55
N HIS A 323 -1.12 -1.94 11.73
CA HIS A 323 -1.99 -3.10 11.51
C HIS A 323 -1.87 -3.58 10.07
N VAL A 324 -2.02 -4.88 9.87
CA VAL A 324 -1.89 -5.53 8.57
C VAL A 324 -3.07 -6.44 8.26
N MET A 325 -3.23 -6.74 6.98
CA MET A 325 -4.14 -7.75 6.46
C MET A 325 -3.32 -8.93 5.95
N GLU A 326 -3.12 -9.92 6.80
CA GLU A 326 -2.38 -11.13 6.43
C GLU A 326 -3.30 -12.18 5.81
N ASP A 327 -2.82 -12.79 4.72
CA ASP A 327 -3.41 -13.99 4.10
C ASP A 327 -4.93 -13.95 3.92
N LEU A 328 -5.45 -12.81 3.49
CA LEU A 328 -6.88 -12.67 3.21
C LEU A 328 -7.33 -13.75 2.21
N PRO A 329 -8.27 -14.66 2.54
CA PRO A 329 -8.53 -15.86 1.72
C PRO A 329 -9.10 -15.56 0.33
N PHE A 330 -9.85 -14.47 0.20
CA PHE A 330 -10.43 -14.00 -1.07
C PHE A 330 -10.68 -12.49 -1.01
N SER A 331 -10.60 -11.85 -2.16
CA SER A 331 -10.87 -10.41 -2.34
C SER A 331 -12.11 -10.15 -3.21
N VAL A 332 -12.77 -11.21 -3.65
CA VAL A 332 -13.96 -11.15 -4.52
C VAL A 332 -15.02 -12.15 -4.05
N TYR A 333 -16.28 -11.71 -4.03
CA TYR A 333 -17.44 -12.57 -3.79
C TYR A 333 -18.63 -12.11 -4.62
N GLY A 334 -19.07 -12.92 -5.58
CA GLY A 334 -20.12 -12.56 -6.53
C GLY A 334 -19.70 -11.39 -7.42
N LYS A 335 -20.43 -10.27 -7.33
CA LYS A 335 -20.13 -9.01 -8.04
C LYS A 335 -19.58 -7.93 -7.08
N VAL A 336 -18.98 -8.34 -5.98
CA VAL A 336 -18.31 -7.47 -5.02
C VAL A 336 -16.82 -7.79 -5.01
N ALA A 337 -15.98 -6.77 -5.19
CA ALA A 337 -14.53 -6.84 -5.04
C ALA A 337 -14.05 -5.86 -3.97
N ILE A 338 -12.89 -6.11 -3.39
CA ILE A 338 -12.17 -5.17 -2.53
C ILE A 338 -10.76 -4.96 -3.07
N ILE A 339 -10.21 -3.75 -2.89
CA ILE A 339 -8.91 -3.31 -3.41
C ILE A 339 -8.14 -2.49 -2.37
N GLY A 340 -6.84 -2.35 -2.57
CA GLY A 340 -5.96 -1.55 -1.71
C GLY A 340 -5.91 -2.09 -0.27
N ASP A 341 -5.83 -1.20 0.72
CA ASP A 341 -5.72 -1.58 2.14
C ASP A 341 -6.90 -2.42 2.66
N ALA A 342 -8.03 -2.45 1.94
CA ALA A 342 -9.11 -3.37 2.25
C ALA A 342 -8.72 -4.84 2.01
N VAL A 343 -7.70 -5.09 1.19
CA VAL A 343 -7.16 -6.43 0.86
C VAL A 343 -5.81 -6.68 1.50
N HIS A 344 -4.89 -5.71 1.40
CA HIS A 344 -3.46 -5.93 1.62
C HIS A 344 -2.78 -4.79 2.40
N ALA A 345 -3.49 -4.19 3.36
CA ALA A 345 -2.83 -3.31 4.31
C ALA A 345 -1.57 -4.01 4.86
N MET A 346 -0.44 -3.35 4.77
CA MET A 346 0.87 -3.91 5.04
C MET A 346 1.70 -2.99 5.93
N THR A 347 2.80 -3.51 6.47
CA THR A 347 3.83 -2.68 7.08
C THR A 347 4.41 -1.73 6.02
N THR A 348 4.86 -0.55 6.43
CA THR A 348 5.26 0.52 5.49
C THR A 348 6.69 0.38 4.96
N HIS A 349 7.38 -0.73 5.28
CA HIS A 349 8.81 -0.92 5.05
C HIS A 349 9.22 -0.90 3.56
N PHE A 350 8.32 -1.24 2.65
CA PHE A 350 8.56 -1.14 1.20
C PHE A 350 8.08 0.17 0.57
N GLY A 351 7.33 1.01 1.30
CA GLY A 351 6.64 2.13 0.67
C GLY A 351 5.69 1.70 -0.46
N ALA A 352 5.22 0.44 -0.47
CA ALA A 352 4.54 -0.18 -1.60
C ALA A 352 3.01 -0.16 -1.52
N GLY A 353 2.41 0.11 -0.35
CA GLY A 353 0.96 -0.02 -0.15
C GLY A 353 0.14 0.83 -1.12
N GLY A 354 0.54 2.08 -1.33
CA GLY A 354 -0.09 2.96 -2.32
C GLY A 354 0.10 2.46 -3.75
N GLY A 355 1.29 1.97 -4.10
CA GLY A 355 1.58 1.39 -5.41
C GLY A 355 0.71 0.15 -5.70
N GLN A 356 0.56 -0.74 -4.73
CA GLN A 356 -0.28 -1.93 -4.87
C GLN A 356 -1.77 -1.57 -5.03
N ALA A 357 -2.25 -0.54 -4.32
CA ALA A 357 -3.61 -0.02 -4.50
C ALA A 357 -3.84 0.57 -5.91
N ILE A 358 -2.84 1.25 -6.46
CA ILE A 358 -2.83 1.80 -7.81
C ILE A 358 -2.85 0.68 -8.86
N GLU A 359 -2.05 -0.36 -8.69
CA GLU A 359 -2.03 -1.53 -9.57
C GLU A 359 -3.35 -2.30 -9.57
N ASP A 360 -3.95 -2.49 -8.38
CA ASP A 360 -5.28 -3.09 -8.26
C ASP A 360 -6.31 -2.33 -9.08
N ALA A 361 -6.35 -1.02 -8.87
CA ALA A 361 -7.27 -0.11 -9.56
C ALA A 361 -7.05 -0.08 -11.07
N TYR A 362 -5.79 -0.11 -11.51
CA TYR A 362 -5.43 -0.14 -12.93
C TYR A 362 -5.94 -1.40 -13.63
N ILE A 363 -5.64 -2.58 -13.09
CA ILE A 363 -6.05 -3.86 -13.69
C ILE A 363 -7.57 -4.00 -13.66
N LEU A 364 -8.19 -3.70 -12.52
CA LEU A 364 -9.64 -3.80 -12.37
C LEU A 364 -10.38 -2.79 -13.25
N GLY A 365 -9.86 -1.54 -13.32
CA GLY A 365 -10.43 -0.48 -14.15
C GLY A 365 -10.40 -0.81 -15.64
N ARG A 366 -9.30 -1.38 -16.15
CA ARG A 366 -9.19 -1.84 -17.53
C ARG A 366 -10.26 -2.90 -17.86
N TRP A 367 -10.47 -3.87 -16.95
CA TRP A 367 -11.49 -4.90 -17.14
C TRP A 367 -12.91 -4.33 -17.14
N LEU A 368 -13.25 -3.54 -16.14
CA LEU A 368 -14.63 -3.04 -16.01
C LEU A 368 -14.98 -2.03 -17.11
N ALA A 369 -13.99 -1.26 -17.60
CA ALA A 369 -14.18 -0.33 -18.71
C ALA A 369 -14.32 -1.02 -20.08
N ASP A 370 -13.82 -2.24 -20.26
CA ASP A 370 -13.89 -2.96 -21.53
C ASP A 370 -15.37 -3.14 -21.97
N PRO A 371 -15.76 -2.67 -23.16
CA PRO A 371 -17.14 -2.73 -23.66
C PRO A 371 -17.70 -4.16 -23.80
N GLN A 372 -16.84 -5.17 -23.91
CA GLN A 372 -17.24 -6.57 -23.98
C GLN A 372 -17.69 -7.12 -22.61
N ILE A 373 -17.35 -6.44 -21.53
CA ILE A 373 -17.72 -6.86 -20.17
C ILE A 373 -19.13 -6.40 -19.84
N THR A 374 -20.08 -7.29 -20.02
CA THR A 374 -21.47 -7.12 -19.60
C THR A 374 -21.62 -7.47 -18.12
N LEU A 375 -22.75 -7.08 -17.49
CA LEU A 375 -23.04 -7.40 -16.08
C LEU A 375 -22.93 -8.91 -15.78
N SER A 376 -23.30 -9.77 -16.74
CA SER A 376 -23.20 -11.24 -16.59
C SER A 376 -21.76 -11.76 -16.60
N ARG A 377 -20.82 -11.00 -17.19
CA ARG A 377 -19.39 -11.34 -17.26
C ARG A 377 -18.58 -10.78 -16.08
N VAL A 378 -19.12 -9.80 -15.35
CA VAL A 378 -18.44 -9.21 -14.20
C VAL A 378 -17.92 -10.26 -13.22
N PRO A 379 -18.67 -11.29 -12.80
CA PRO A 379 -18.13 -12.29 -11.86
C PRO A 379 -16.89 -13.03 -12.39
N ASP A 380 -16.79 -13.25 -13.69
CA ASP A 380 -15.65 -13.94 -14.31
C ASP A 380 -14.40 -13.07 -14.26
N VAL A 381 -14.51 -11.80 -14.68
CA VAL A 381 -13.36 -10.87 -14.67
C VAL A 381 -12.92 -10.51 -13.25
N LEU A 382 -13.85 -10.40 -12.29
CA LEU A 382 -13.48 -10.18 -10.88
C LEU A 382 -12.72 -11.38 -10.31
N ARG A 383 -13.09 -12.61 -10.69
CA ARG A 383 -12.37 -13.82 -10.28
C ARG A 383 -10.96 -13.84 -10.87
N ILE A 384 -10.82 -13.55 -12.17
CA ILE A 384 -9.52 -13.46 -12.85
C ILE A 384 -8.65 -12.39 -12.19
N TYR A 385 -9.21 -11.20 -11.93
CA TYR A 385 -8.55 -10.15 -11.16
C TYR A 385 -8.00 -10.68 -9.84
N GLN A 386 -8.84 -11.32 -9.03
CA GLN A 386 -8.42 -11.91 -7.76
C GLN A 386 -7.28 -12.92 -7.94
N ASP A 387 -7.42 -13.84 -8.89
CA ASP A 387 -6.48 -14.94 -9.12
C ASP A 387 -5.09 -14.44 -9.56
N VAL A 388 -5.02 -13.24 -10.13
CA VAL A 388 -3.76 -12.60 -10.52
C VAL A 388 -3.21 -11.71 -9.40
N ARG A 389 -4.06 -10.87 -8.79
CA ARG A 389 -3.62 -9.85 -7.85
C ARG A 389 -3.43 -10.35 -6.42
N LEU A 390 -4.36 -11.16 -5.92
CA LEU A 390 -4.33 -11.56 -4.50
C LEU A 390 -3.07 -12.36 -4.11
N PRO A 391 -2.56 -13.32 -4.89
CA PRO A 391 -1.31 -14.02 -4.55
C PRO A 391 -0.11 -13.08 -4.48
N PHE A 392 -0.02 -12.14 -5.45
CA PHE A 392 1.05 -11.15 -5.49
C PHE A 392 0.97 -10.18 -4.30
N ALA A 393 -0.21 -9.63 -4.02
CA ALA A 393 -0.44 -8.75 -2.88
C ALA A 393 -0.08 -9.41 -1.55
N ARG A 394 -0.47 -10.68 -1.33
CA ARG A 394 -0.08 -11.46 -0.15
C ARG A 394 1.45 -11.62 -0.04
N LYS A 395 2.14 -11.89 -1.16
CA LYS A 395 3.60 -11.95 -1.18
C LYS A 395 4.19 -10.63 -0.71
N VAL A 396 3.71 -9.49 -1.23
CA VAL A 396 4.19 -8.16 -0.86
C VAL A 396 3.95 -7.86 0.62
N VAL A 397 2.78 -8.23 1.17
CA VAL A 397 2.48 -8.07 2.61
C VAL A 397 3.48 -8.84 3.47
N ARG A 398 3.73 -10.12 3.15
CA ARG A 398 4.69 -10.95 3.89
C ARG A 398 6.12 -10.42 3.78
N ASP A 399 6.53 -10.05 2.58
CA ASP A 399 7.89 -9.58 2.33
C ASP A 399 8.14 -8.19 2.95
N ALA A 400 7.13 -7.33 3.03
CA ALA A 400 7.21 -6.08 3.79
C ALA A 400 7.42 -6.32 5.30
N GLY A 401 6.79 -7.37 5.86
CA GLY A 401 7.06 -7.81 7.24
C GLY A 401 8.50 -8.29 7.43
N LYS A 402 9.01 -9.12 6.50
CA LYS A 402 10.42 -9.57 6.54
C LYS A 402 11.41 -8.41 6.46
N ALA A 403 11.14 -7.41 5.62
CA ALA A 403 11.96 -6.20 5.56
C ALA A 403 12.03 -5.49 6.91
N GLY A 404 10.91 -5.36 7.62
CA GLY A 404 10.88 -4.81 8.97
C GLY A 404 11.78 -5.57 9.95
N LEU A 405 11.71 -6.91 9.94
CA LEU A 405 12.59 -7.74 10.77
C LEU A 405 14.08 -7.53 10.42
N MET A 406 14.41 -7.36 9.13
CA MET A 406 15.78 -7.07 8.70
C MET A 406 16.22 -5.68 9.17
N TYR A 407 15.34 -4.68 9.15
CA TYR A 407 15.65 -3.32 9.62
C TYR A 407 15.84 -3.24 11.14
N GLU A 408 15.34 -4.21 11.86
CA GLU A 408 15.46 -4.35 13.31
C GLU A 408 16.52 -5.40 13.71
N PHE A 409 17.35 -5.85 12.77
CA PHE A 409 18.34 -6.93 12.96
C PHE A 409 17.73 -8.19 13.62
N ASN A 410 16.47 -8.48 13.32
CA ASN A 410 15.69 -9.56 13.92
C ASN A 410 15.25 -10.64 12.91
N TYR A 411 15.90 -10.67 11.74
CA TYR A 411 15.59 -11.68 10.73
C TYR A 411 16.46 -12.91 10.89
N PRO A 412 15.88 -14.13 11.04
CA PRO A 412 16.65 -15.35 11.30
C PRO A 412 17.69 -15.64 10.22
N GLY A 413 18.92 -15.94 10.64
CA GLY A 413 20.01 -16.33 9.75
C GLY A 413 20.82 -15.17 9.14
N LEU A 414 20.46 -13.92 9.45
CA LEU A 414 21.25 -12.73 9.13
C LEU A 414 21.83 -12.11 10.40
N TYR A 415 22.61 -11.04 10.25
CA TYR A 415 23.15 -10.30 11.39
C TYR A 415 22.04 -9.88 12.34
N ASP A 416 22.19 -10.23 13.61
CA ASP A 416 21.21 -10.02 14.67
C ASP A 416 21.51 -8.81 15.57
N GLY A 417 22.54 -8.00 15.19
CA GLY A 417 22.97 -6.84 15.95
C GLY A 417 23.81 -7.14 17.19
N SER A 418 24.13 -8.40 17.46
CA SER A 418 24.94 -8.77 18.60
C SER A 418 26.28 -8.01 18.63
N PRO A 419 26.70 -7.53 19.81
CA PRO A 419 27.99 -6.87 19.94
C PRO A 419 29.14 -7.75 19.47
N ILE A 420 30.04 -7.18 18.69
CA ILE A 420 31.26 -7.87 18.25
C ILE A 420 32.38 -7.48 19.20
N SER A 421 33.10 -8.47 19.72
CA SER A 421 34.28 -8.22 20.55
C SER A 421 35.43 -7.72 19.69
N ALA A 422 35.77 -6.44 19.82
CA ALA A 422 36.83 -5.78 19.08
C ALA A 422 37.73 -4.99 20.05
N SER A 423 39.01 -4.84 19.70
CA SER A 423 40.00 -4.10 20.48
C SER A 423 40.04 -2.60 20.12
N SER A 424 39.45 -2.21 18.97
CA SER A 424 39.32 -0.84 18.50
C SER A 424 38.03 -0.67 17.68
N GLU A 425 37.61 0.56 17.45
CA GLU A 425 36.49 0.91 16.59
C GLU A 425 36.71 0.46 15.13
N GLU A 426 37.92 0.61 14.61
CA GLU A 426 38.29 0.17 13.26
C GLU A 426 38.10 -1.36 13.11
N GLN A 427 38.55 -2.12 14.11
CA GLN A 427 38.37 -3.57 14.12
C GLN A 427 36.90 -3.95 14.22
N GLU A 428 36.10 -3.24 15.00
CA GLU A 428 34.65 -3.48 15.08
C GLU A 428 33.98 -3.28 13.72
N VAL A 429 34.28 -2.19 13.00
CA VAL A 429 33.77 -1.91 11.67
C VAL A 429 34.20 -2.98 10.67
N ASP A 430 35.45 -3.41 10.68
CA ASP A 430 35.95 -4.47 9.79
C ASP A 430 35.24 -5.80 10.02
N LEU A 431 34.97 -6.16 11.26
CA LEU A 431 34.27 -7.38 11.62
C LEU A 431 32.77 -7.33 11.26
N LEU A 432 32.17 -6.13 11.33
CA LEU A 432 30.78 -5.89 10.98
C LEU A 432 30.52 -5.85 9.47
N LYS A 433 31.54 -5.53 8.67
CA LYS A 433 31.41 -5.31 7.24
C LYS A 433 30.73 -6.48 6.53
N LYS A 434 31.26 -7.70 6.67
CA LYS A 434 30.72 -8.87 5.99
C LYS A 434 29.27 -9.17 6.39
N PRO A 435 28.90 -9.30 7.68
CA PRO A 435 27.52 -9.58 8.07
C PRO A 435 26.54 -8.45 7.68
N LEU A 436 26.97 -7.19 7.67
CA LEU A 436 26.13 -6.08 7.21
C LEU A 436 26.00 -6.03 5.68
N ASP A 437 27.05 -6.38 4.93
CA ASP A 437 26.96 -6.53 3.46
C ASP A 437 25.96 -7.63 3.08
N GLU A 438 26.02 -8.79 3.75
CA GLU A 438 25.07 -9.90 3.55
C GLU A 438 23.62 -9.47 3.85
N LEU A 439 23.40 -8.72 4.92
CA LEU A 439 22.10 -8.13 5.23
C LEU A 439 21.64 -7.13 4.15
N GLY A 440 22.51 -6.24 3.73
CA GLY A 440 22.21 -5.25 2.68
C GLY A 440 21.86 -5.89 1.35
N GLU A 441 22.51 -7.01 0.97
CA GLU A 441 22.15 -7.80 -0.21
C GLU A 441 20.80 -8.47 -0.06
N ALA A 442 20.50 -9.10 1.08
CA ALA A 442 19.22 -9.73 1.34
C ALA A 442 18.05 -8.71 1.28
N ILE A 443 18.26 -7.52 1.84
CA ILE A 443 17.26 -6.44 1.73
C ILE A 443 17.08 -6.02 0.28
N ARG A 444 18.15 -5.82 -0.49
CA ARG A 444 18.11 -5.44 -1.91
C ARG A 444 17.33 -6.47 -2.73
N ASP A 445 17.57 -7.74 -2.53
CA ASP A 445 16.89 -8.83 -3.23
C ASP A 445 15.40 -8.84 -2.93
N LEU A 446 15.01 -8.53 -1.69
CA LEU A 446 13.62 -8.47 -1.28
C LEU A 446 12.85 -7.29 -1.93
N TRP A 447 13.55 -6.20 -2.28
CA TRP A 447 13.00 -5.01 -2.90
C TRP A 447 12.92 -5.06 -4.44
N ARG A 448 13.72 -5.91 -5.09
CA ARG A 448 14.03 -5.91 -6.53
C ARG A 448 12.78 -5.93 -7.43
N TRP A 449 11.72 -6.59 -7.03
CA TRP A 449 10.47 -6.68 -7.80
C TRP A 449 9.85 -5.30 -8.14
N GLN A 450 10.14 -4.25 -7.37
CA GLN A 450 9.55 -2.91 -7.58
C GLN A 450 10.07 -2.19 -8.83
N TRP A 451 11.17 -2.65 -9.41
CA TRP A 451 11.73 -2.09 -10.65
C TRP A 451 12.03 -3.15 -11.73
N GLU A 452 12.18 -4.41 -11.38
CA GLU A 452 12.43 -5.48 -12.36
C GLU A 452 11.14 -6.10 -12.91
N GLU A 453 10.09 -6.25 -12.09
CA GLU A 453 8.83 -6.83 -12.52
C GLU A 453 7.88 -5.75 -13.08
N LYS A 454 7.25 -6.02 -14.22
CA LYS A 454 6.27 -5.11 -14.83
C LYS A 454 4.84 -5.50 -14.46
N VAL A 455 3.99 -4.51 -14.21
CA VAL A 455 2.56 -4.74 -13.93
C VAL A 455 1.82 -5.29 -15.15
N ASP A 456 2.28 -4.95 -16.38
CA ASP A 456 1.67 -5.41 -17.62
C ASP A 456 1.74 -6.94 -17.78
N LEU A 457 2.76 -7.61 -17.22
CA LEU A 457 2.79 -9.08 -17.17
C LEU A 457 1.59 -9.67 -16.43
N GLN A 458 1.10 -9.00 -15.41
CA GLN A 458 -0.10 -9.44 -14.69
C GLN A 458 -1.37 -9.18 -15.51
N TRP A 459 -1.38 -8.11 -16.29
CA TRP A 459 -2.45 -7.85 -17.24
C TRP A 459 -2.48 -8.93 -18.34
N ASP A 460 -1.35 -9.25 -18.94
CA ASP A 460 -1.25 -10.26 -20.02
C ASP A 460 -1.74 -11.63 -19.54
N VAL A 461 -1.38 -12.03 -18.30
CA VAL A 461 -1.89 -13.26 -17.67
C VAL A 461 -3.40 -13.20 -17.48
N ALA A 462 -3.93 -12.06 -17.04
CA ALA A 462 -5.37 -11.89 -16.81
C ALA A 462 -6.13 -11.97 -18.14
N GLU A 463 -5.64 -11.31 -19.19
CA GLU A 463 -6.23 -11.32 -20.53
C GLU A 463 -6.21 -12.72 -21.15
N ALA A 464 -5.10 -13.44 -21.07
CA ALA A 464 -5.00 -14.83 -21.55
C ALA A 464 -6.04 -15.73 -20.87
N ARG A 465 -6.21 -15.63 -19.56
CA ARG A 465 -7.23 -16.38 -18.82
C ARG A 465 -8.65 -16.04 -19.24
N TYR A 466 -8.93 -14.78 -19.50
CA TYR A 466 -10.24 -14.35 -19.97
C TYR A 466 -10.56 -14.91 -21.36
N LEU A 467 -9.60 -14.92 -22.28
CA LEU A 467 -9.75 -15.53 -23.60
C LEU A 467 -10.05 -17.05 -23.50
N GLU A 468 -9.48 -17.75 -22.54
CA GLU A 468 -9.80 -19.15 -22.25
C GLU A 468 -11.27 -19.32 -21.76
N VAL A 469 -11.74 -18.44 -20.87
CA VAL A 469 -13.13 -18.43 -20.42
C VAL A 469 -14.08 -18.19 -21.59
N LEU A 470 -13.76 -17.29 -22.50
CA LEU A 470 -14.56 -17.03 -23.72
C LEU A 470 -14.66 -18.24 -24.65
N LYS A 471 -13.62 -19.07 -24.74
CA LYS A 471 -13.58 -20.31 -25.53
C LYS A 471 -14.35 -21.48 -24.87
N GLY A 472 -15.06 -21.26 -23.79
CA GLY A 472 -15.83 -22.29 -23.08
C GLY A 472 -15.02 -23.08 -22.03
N GLY A 473 -13.78 -22.67 -21.75
CA GLY A 473 -13.00 -23.17 -20.63
C GLY A 473 -13.58 -22.66 -19.31
N ARG A 474 -13.74 -23.54 -18.31
CA ARG A 474 -13.88 -23.07 -16.93
C ARG A 474 -12.51 -22.61 -16.47
N ALA A 475 -12.41 -21.41 -15.88
CA ALA A 475 -11.21 -21.01 -15.16
C ALA A 475 -10.93 -22.07 -14.08
N GLU A 476 -9.95 -22.96 -14.34
CA GLU A 476 -9.55 -23.96 -13.34
C GLU A 476 -8.92 -23.24 -12.17
N LYS A 477 -9.32 -23.61 -10.97
CA LYS A 477 -8.62 -23.19 -9.73
C LYS A 477 -7.18 -23.64 -9.85
N VAL A 478 -6.25 -22.70 -9.83
CA VAL A 478 -4.83 -23.00 -9.64
C VAL A 478 -4.72 -23.74 -8.31
N LYS A 479 -4.42 -25.04 -8.36
CA LYS A 479 -3.97 -25.77 -7.16
C LYS A 479 -2.67 -25.10 -6.72
N GLU A 480 -2.66 -24.55 -5.52
CA GLU A 480 -1.43 -24.15 -4.84
C GLU A 480 -0.50 -25.37 -4.85
N LYS A 481 0.46 -25.37 -5.75
CA LYS A 481 1.62 -26.27 -5.63
C LYS A 481 2.46 -25.69 -4.51
N GLY A 482 2.65 -26.52 -3.49
CA GLY A 482 3.47 -26.21 -2.34
C GLY A 482 4.84 -25.62 -2.71
N GLU A 483 5.32 -24.86 -1.80
CA GLU A 483 6.60 -24.17 -1.77
C GLU A 483 7.72 -24.92 -2.52
N GLY A 484 8.32 -24.26 -3.48
CA GLY A 484 9.56 -24.70 -4.09
C GLY A 484 9.46 -24.99 -5.59
N LYS A 485 9.45 -23.92 -6.39
CA LYS A 485 10.19 -23.79 -7.66
C LYS A 485 9.81 -22.45 -8.29
N THR A 486 10.77 -21.56 -8.36
CA THR A 486 10.77 -20.34 -9.15
C THR A 486 10.42 -20.70 -10.60
N CYS A 487 9.29 -20.25 -11.10
CA CYS A 487 8.96 -20.38 -12.50
C CYS A 487 9.74 -19.29 -13.25
N VAL A 488 10.90 -19.63 -13.77
CA VAL A 488 11.60 -18.86 -14.80
C VAL A 488 10.82 -19.15 -16.09
N ILE A 489 10.09 -18.16 -16.58
CA ILE A 489 9.58 -18.16 -17.94
C ILE A 489 10.69 -17.53 -18.79
N MET A 490 11.26 -18.34 -19.69
CA MET A 490 12.15 -17.88 -20.76
C MET A 490 11.41 -16.93 -21.71
#